data_8af9352b160511d84d7abebe07c9fd08
#
_entry.id   8af9352b160511d84d7abebe07c9fd08
#
_cell.length_a   1.000
_cell.length_b   1.000
_cell.length_c   1.000
_cell.angle_alpha   90.00
_cell.angle_beta   90.00
_cell.angle_gamma   90.00
#
_symmetry.space_group_name_H-M   'P 1'
#
loop_
_entity.id
_entity.type
_entity.pdbx_description
1 polymer ?
#
loop_
_entity_poly.entity_id
_entity_poly.type
_entity_poly.pdbx_seq_one_letter_code
_entity_poly.pdbx_strand_id
1 'polypeptide(L)'
;VIHAAYRGAALAAAFAALTATTTMADAQASIRTADWTAYQQSFIAPDGRVIDDGNGNISHSESQGYGLLLATLADDMAAFDLIWSFTRTELLLRDDGLSVWKWDPAATPHVTDPNNATDGDILIAYALALAGRQWQRPELLASSRTMAEAIAGLIGTRQGRTVIMPGSVGYGADERPDGPVINLSYWIFEAFPVFAEIAPDTDWQAVSDDGVALLQQSLLGPRRLPPEWLSLQARPRSADGFPAEFGYNAVRIPLYLMRAGVTDDALLRTLADGMSTETGEVAIVDIATGNVKTALADPGYAIIPALVGCVLDDTPIPQALQRFEPTLYYPSTLHLLSLSYATQAHPECLE
;
A
#
# COMPACT_ATOMS: atom_id res chain seq x y z
N VAL A 1 8.83 -67.38 -60.22
CA VAL A 1 9.57 -66.85 -59.09
C VAL A 1 9.67 -65.32 -59.27
N ILE A 2 8.84 -64.54 -58.63
CA ILE A 2 8.73 -63.09 -58.83
C ILE A 2 9.15 -62.43 -57.51
N HIS A 3 10.20 -61.61 -57.55
CA HIS A 3 10.67 -60.80 -56.45
C HIS A 3 9.92 -59.45 -56.43
N ALA A 4 9.17 -59.16 -55.40
CA ALA A 4 8.59 -57.86 -55.17
C ALA A 4 9.49 -57.04 -54.18
N ALA A 5 9.98 -55.90 -54.65
CA ALA A 5 10.74 -54.94 -53.86
C ALA A 5 9.82 -53.90 -53.20
N TYR A 6 9.81 -53.86 -51.88
CA TYR A 6 9.15 -52.77 -51.11
C TYR A 6 10.10 -51.59 -50.96
N ARG A 7 9.71 -50.44 -51.50
CA ARG A 7 10.34 -49.16 -51.23
C ARG A 7 9.66 -48.53 -50.02
N GLY A 8 10.35 -48.45 -48.89
CA GLY A 8 9.90 -47.68 -47.75
C GLY A 8 10.20 -46.18 -47.91
N ALA A 9 9.17 -45.36 -47.88
CA ALA A 9 9.32 -43.91 -47.79
C ALA A 9 9.38 -43.47 -46.35
N ALA A 10 10.51 -42.91 -45.92
CA ALA A 10 10.65 -42.28 -44.62
C ALA A 10 10.10 -40.84 -44.67
N LEU A 11 9.02 -40.56 -43.96
CA LEU A 11 8.56 -39.22 -43.68
C LEU A 11 9.38 -38.63 -42.55
N ALA A 12 10.19 -37.61 -42.83
CA ALA A 12 10.83 -36.78 -41.80
C ALA A 12 9.83 -35.69 -41.36
N ALA A 13 9.31 -35.81 -40.14
CA ALA A 13 8.52 -34.74 -39.53
C ALA A 13 9.48 -33.68 -38.96
N ALA A 14 9.52 -32.51 -39.56
CA ALA A 14 10.21 -31.35 -38.99
C ALA A 14 9.35 -30.71 -37.90
N PHE A 15 9.75 -30.85 -36.65
CA PHE A 15 9.19 -30.06 -35.52
C PHE A 15 9.81 -28.67 -35.60
N ALA A 16 9.03 -27.68 -36.01
CA ALA A 16 9.34 -26.27 -35.84
C ALA A 16 9.00 -25.90 -34.39
N ALA A 17 10.01 -25.77 -33.54
CA ALA A 17 9.83 -25.18 -32.20
C ALA A 17 9.58 -23.67 -32.37
N LEU A 18 8.33 -23.24 -32.23
CA LEU A 18 7.98 -21.84 -32.05
C LEU A 18 8.47 -21.43 -30.64
N THR A 19 9.63 -20.80 -30.56
CA THR A 19 10.03 -20.04 -29.37
C THR A 19 9.18 -18.76 -29.32
N ALA A 20 8.13 -18.76 -28.54
CA ALA A 20 7.42 -17.53 -28.18
C ALA A 20 8.37 -16.70 -27.29
N THR A 21 9.06 -15.74 -27.89
CA THR A 21 9.69 -14.66 -27.16
C THR A 21 8.55 -13.79 -26.61
N THR A 22 8.16 -14.02 -25.37
CA THR A 22 7.40 -13.04 -24.60
C THR A 22 8.33 -11.82 -24.42
N THR A 23 8.13 -10.80 -25.26
CA THR A 23 8.64 -9.46 -25.00
C THR A 23 7.96 -9.02 -23.71
N MET A 24 8.70 -9.00 -22.60
CA MET A 24 8.32 -8.26 -21.41
C MET A 24 8.15 -6.82 -21.90
N ALA A 25 6.94 -6.30 -21.84
CA ALA A 25 6.72 -4.88 -22.05
C ALA A 25 7.56 -4.17 -20.99
N ASP A 26 8.46 -3.27 -21.42
CA ASP A 26 9.17 -2.38 -20.50
C ASP A 26 8.10 -1.71 -19.63
N ALA A 27 8.20 -1.87 -18.32
CA ALA A 27 7.27 -1.22 -17.40
C ALA A 27 7.48 0.29 -17.55
N GLN A 28 6.59 0.93 -18.27
CA GLN A 28 6.66 2.37 -18.50
C GLN A 28 6.38 3.06 -17.15
N ALA A 29 7.22 4.06 -16.79
CA ALA A 29 7.03 4.86 -15.60
C ALA A 29 5.60 5.43 -15.57
N SER A 30 4.91 5.24 -14.45
CA SER A 30 3.53 5.72 -14.25
C SER A 30 3.45 7.06 -13.54
N ILE A 31 4.60 7.56 -13.07
CA ILE A 31 4.74 8.90 -12.51
C ILE A 31 5.54 9.74 -13.49
N ARG A 32 5.04 10.94 -13.82
CA ARG A 32 5.75 11.86 -14.71
C ARG A 32 7.05 12.32 -14.07
N THR A 33 8.11 12.40 -14.84
CA THR A 33 9.45 12.82 -14.35
C THR A 33 9.42 14.17 -13.60
N ALA A 34 8.63 15.14 -14.07
CA ALA A 34 8.52 16.44 -13.42
C ALA A 34 7.89 16.34 -12.02
N ASP A 35 6.85 15.50 -11.87
CA ASP A 35 6.16 15.30 -10.61
C ASP A 35 7.04 14.57 -9.60
N TRP A 36 7.74 13.53 -10.07
CA TRP A 36 8.72 12.81 -9.26
C TRP A 36 9.85 13.73 -8.78
N THR A 37 10.39 14.54 -9.67
CA THR A 37 11.43 15.53 -9.33
C THR A 37 10.95 16.51 -8.26
N ALA A 38 9.71 17.02 -8.39
CA ALA A 38 9.14 17.91 -7.39
C ALA A 38 8.96 17.23 -6.03
N TYR A 39 8.52 15.97 -6.01
CA TYR A 39 8.39 15.17 -4.79
C TYR A 39 9.77 14.93 -4.14
N GLN A 40 10.77 14.51 -4.91
CA GLN A 40 12.14 14.30 -4.41
C GLN A 40 12.70 15.56 -3.76
N GLN A 41 12.60 16.71 -4.43
CA GLN A 41 13.10 17.99 -3.93
C GLN A 41 12.43 18.43 -2.63
N SER A 42 11.17 18.04 -2.42
CA SER A 42 10.39 18.44 -1.25
C SER A 42 10.62 17.52 -0.06
N PHE A 43 10.74 16.20 -0.29
CA PHE A 43 10.59 15.22 0.79
C PHE A 43 11.75 14.21 0.91
N ILE A 44 12.73 14.19 -0.02
CA ILE A 44 13.84 13.23 0.05
C ILE A 44 15.13 13.96 0.33
N ALA A 45 15.74 13.67 1.48
CA ALA A 45 17.04 14.20 1.86
C ALA A 45 18.18 13.55 1.06
N PRO A 46 19.36 14.21 0.97
CA PRO A 46 20.49 13.69 0.21
C PRO A 46 21.03 12.33 0.67
N ASP A 47 20.72 11.91 1.88
CA ASP A 47 21.08 10.60 2.45
C ASP A 47 20.04 9.50 2.18
N GLY A 48 18.94 9.82 1.52
CA GLY A 48 17.84 8.89 1.20
C GLY A 48 16.74 8.85 2.25
N ARG A 49 16.78 9.71 3.23
CA ARG A 49 15.75 9.86 4.25
C ARG A 49 14.50 10.51 3.65
N VAL A 50 13.36 9.86 3.73
CA VAL A 50 12.05 10.44 3.37
C VAL A 50 11.49 11.16 4.58
N ILE A 51 11.23 12.45 4.44
CA ILE A 51 10.89 13.37 5.53
C ILE A 51 9.38 13.56 5.60
N ASP A 52 8.78 13.30 6.75
CA ASP A 52 7.41 13.69 7.07
C ASP A 52 7.43 15.08 7.71
N ASP A 53 7.26 16.12 6.89
CA ASP A 53 7.26 17.52 7.28
C ASP A 53 6.00 17.95 8.02
N GLY A 54 4.93 17.17 7.89
CA GLY A 54 3.70 17.33 8.67
C GLY A 54 3.79 16.80 10.09
N ASN A 55 4.85 16.02 10.41
CA ASN A 55 4.99 15.32 11.69
C ASN A 55 6.40 15.53 12.29
N GLY A 56 6.80 16.78 12.44
CA GLY A 56 8.06 17.13 13.11
C GLY A 56 9.33 16.73 12.33
N ASN A 57 9.26 16.56 11.03
CA ASN A 57 10.35 16.14 10.16
C ASN A 57 10.94 14.76 10.50
N ILE A 58 10.18 13.90 11.13
CA ILE A 58 10.61 12.52 11.36
C ILE A 58 10.64 11.73 10.04
N SER A 59 11.23 10.54 10.10
CA SER A 59 11.06 9.51 9.08
C SER A 59 10.51 8.26 9.77
N HIS A 60 9.70 7.53 9.06
CA HIS A 60 9.12 6.30 9.58
C HIS A 60 9.11 5.22 8.50
N SER A 61 8.93 3.97 8.91
CA SER A 61 8.94 2.85 7.97
C SER A 61 7.92 3.02 6.84
N GLU A 62 6.75 3.61 7.14
CA GLU A 62 5.75 3.95 6.13
C GLU A 62 6.32 4.96 5.11
N SER A 63 6.98 6.05 5.56
CA SER A 63 7.52 7.06 4.63
C SER A 63 8.62 6.48 3.74
N GLN A 64 9.50 5.65 4.31
CA GLN A 64 10.53 4.98 3.53
C GLN A 64 9.90 3.99 2.54
N GLY A 65 8.90 3.23 2.95
CA GLY A 65 8.17 2.30 2.10
C GLY A 65 7.46 3.00 0.92
N TYR A 66 6.80 4.12 1.17
CA TYR A 66 6.22 4.94 0.10
C TYR A 66 7.27 5.53 -0.82
N GLY A 67 8.37 6.05 -0.26
CA GLY A 67 9.46 6.57 -1.08
C GLY A 67 10.03 5.53 -2.04
N LEU A 68 10.25 4.31 -1.55
CA LEU A 68 10.68 3.16 -2.36
C LEU A 68 9.65 2.80 -3.44
N LEU A 69 8.37 2.75 -3.09
CA LEU A 69 7.29 2.46 -4.03
C LEU A 69 7.20 3.52 -5.13
N LEU A 70 7.21 4.80 -4.76
CA LEU A 70 7.14 5.90 -5.73
C LEU A 70 8.37 5.96 -6.63
N ALA A 71 9.58 5.69 -6.11
CA ALA A 71 10.79 5.59 -6.92
C ALA A 71 10.69 4.45 -7.95
N THR A 72 10.10 3.30 -7.56
CA THR A 72 9.84 2.19 -8.47
C THR A 72 8.83 2.56 -9.56
N LEU A 73 7.72 3.22 -9.19
CA LEU A 73 6.68 3.69 -10.12
C LEU A 73 7.17 4.79 -11.06
N ALA A 74 8.19 5.56 -10.64
CA ALA A 74 8.87 6.57 -11.45
C ALA A 74 10.02 6.00 -12.30
N ASP A 75 10.35 4.72 -12.15
CA ASP A 75 11.50 4.03 -12.76
C ASP A 75 12.85 4.68 -12.43
N ASP A 76 12.99 5.20 -11.19
CA ASP A 76 14.21 5.85 -10.70
C ASP A 76 14.99 4.93 -9.75
N MET A 77 15.82 4.07 -10.33
CA MET A 77 16.67 3.13 -9.59
C MET A 77 17.66 3.85 -8.66
N ALA A 78 18.17 5.03 -9.06
CA ALA A 78 19.15 5.74 -8.26
C ALA A 78 18.54 6.29 -6.96
N ALA A 79 17.34 6.90 -7.06
CA ALA A 79 16.60 7.34 -5.88
C ALA A 79 16.17 6.15 -5.00
N PHE A 80 15.73 5.07 -5.63
CA PHE A 80 15.40 3.84 -4.90
C PHE A 80 16.58 3.32 -4.07
N ASP A 81 17.76 3.21 -4.67
CA ASP A 81 18.95 2.71 -3.98
C ASP A 81 19.37 3.62 -2.81
N LEU A 82 19.20 4.92 -2.98
CA LEU A 82 19.47 5.88 -1.92
C LEU A 82 18.51 5.72 -0.73
N ILE A 83 17.20 5.65 -1.00
CA ILE A 83 16.16 5.46 0.01
C ILE A 83 16.34 4.08 0.68
N TRP A 84 16.61 3.03 -0.11
CA TRP A 84 16.85 1.70 0.43
C TRP A 84 18.09 1.64 1.32
N SER A 85 19.15 2.36 0.95
CA SER A 85 20.36 2.44 1.79
C SER A 85 20.05 3.01 3.16
N PHE A 86 19.32 4.13 3.24
CA PHE A 86 18.89 4.72 4.50
C PHE A 86 17.99 3.76 5.29
N THR A 87 16.96 3.22 4.64
CA THR A 87 16.02 2.29 5.28
C THR A 87 16.73 1.11 5.92
N ARG A 88 17.65 0.51 5.19
CA ARG A 88 18.40 -0.66 5.66
C ARG A 88 19.34 -0.35 6.82
N THR A 89 19.97 0.83 6.81
CA THR A 89 20.97 1.21 7.81
C THR A 89 20.34 1.78 9.09
N GLU A 90 19.23 2.49 8.94
CA GLU A 90 18.66 3.28 10.03
C GLU A 90 17.36 2.69 10.61
N LEU A 91 16.64 1.85 9.84
CA LEU A 91 15.37 1.28 10.31
C LEU A 91 15.38 -0.25 10.43
N LEU A 92 16.15 -0.99 9.63
CA LEU A 92 16.25 -2.45 9.78
C LEU A 92 17.21 -2.84 10.91
N LEU A 93 16.90 -2.40 12.11
CA LEU A 93 17.73 -2.59 13.31
C LEU A 93 17.26 -3.74 14.20
N ARG A 94 16.15 -4.39 13.85
CA ARG A 94 15.52 -5.48 14.60
C ARG A 94 16.05 -6.83 14.12
N ASP A 95 16.13 -7.79 15.03
CA ASP A 95 16.62 -9.15 14.72
C ASP A 95 15.54 -10.05 14.10
N ASP A 96 14.26 -9.60 14.08
CA ASP A 96 13.12 -10.36 13.57
C ASP A 96 12.83 -10.12 12.07
N GLY A 97 13.62 -9.28 11.41
CA GLY A 97 13.48 -8.97 9.99
C GLY A 97 12.47 -7.86 9.68
N LEU A 98 11.86 -7.25 10.71
CA LEU A 98 11.00 -6.09 10.60
C LEU A 98 11.79 -4.79 10.81
N SER A 99 11.23 -3.65 10.43
CA SER A 99 11.82 -2.33 10.67
C SER A 99 11.36 -1.74 12.00
N VAL A 100 12.17 -0.85 12.59
CA VAL A 100 11.65 0.07 13.61
C VAL A 100 10.76 1.10 12.93
N TRP A 101 9.67 1.49 13.62
CA TRP A 101 8.68 2.32 12.95
C TRP A 101 9.08 3.79 12.76
N LYS A 102 10.00 4.33 13.62
CA LYS A 102 10.32 5.77 13.63
C LYS A 102 11.80 6.04 13.83
N TRP A 103 12.31 6.99 13.04
CA TRP A 103 13.58 7.67 13.19
C TRP A 103 13.33 9.17 13.38
N ASP A 104 13.87 9.75 14.46
CA ASP A 104 13.62 11.14 14.86
C ASP A 104 14.92 11.96 14.76
N PRO A 105 15.01 12.99 13.89
CA PRO A 105 16.22 13.80 13.76
C PRO A 105 16.57 14.59 15.01
N ALA A 106 15.60 14.86 15.89
CA ALA A 106 15.80 15.61 17.12
C ALA A 106 16.21 14.75 18.32
N ALA A 107 16.13 13.41 18.20
CA ALA A 107 16.45 12.49 19.29
C ALA A 107 17.90 11.95 19.22
N THR A 108 18.45 11.54 20.35
CA THR A 108 19.72 10.82 20.45
C THR A 108 19.60 9.71 21.50
N PRO A 109 19.60 8.42 21.09
CA PRO A 109 19.68 7.94 19.70
C PRO A 109 18.44 8.33 18.88
N HIS A 110 18.55 8.33 17.55
CA HIS A 110 17.43 8.70 16.66
C HIS A 110 16.24 7.75 16.75
N VAL A 111 16.47 6.48 17.07
CA VAL A 111 15.44 5.47 17.34
C VAL A 111 15.21 5.41 18.84
N THR A 112 14.04 5.83 19.27
CA THR A 112 13.62 5.85 20.69
C THR A 112 12.59 4.78 21.04
N ASP A 113 11.95 4.20 20.03
CA ASP A 113 10.99 3.11 20.14
C ASP A 113 11.34 2.00 19.14
N PRO A 114 11.73 0.81 19.60
CA PRO A 114 12.12 -0.29 18.73
C PRO A 114 10.96 -1.10 18.16
N ASN A 115 9.70 -0.74 18.46
CA ASN A 115 8.54 -1.42 17.87
C ASN A 115 8.52 -1.21 16.35
N ASN A 116 7.80 -2.07 15.63
CA ASN A 116 7.52 -1.90 14.21
C ASN A 116 6.15 -1.25 13.97
N ALA A 117 5.91 -0.80 12.75
CA ALA A 117 4.59 -0.51 12.22
C ALA A 117 4.39 -1.36 10.95
N THR A 118 3.43 -2.25 11.01
CA THR A 118 3.28 -3.32 10.01
C THR A 118 2.95 -2.79 8.61
N ASP A 119 2.26 -1.65 8.48
CA ASP A 119 2.02 -1.00 7.19
C ASP A 119 3.32 -0.56 6.52
N GLY A 120 4.25 0.01 7.30
CA GLY A 120 5.56 0.37 6.79
C GLY A 120 6.37 -0.84 6.32
N ASP A 121 6.35 -1.94 7.08
CA ASP A 121 7.01 -3.19 6.70
C ASP A 121 6.41 -3.77 5.41
N ILE A 122 5.07 -3.76 5.28
CA ILE A 122 4.37 -4.21 4.06
C ILE A 122 4.76 -3.35 2.86
N LEU A 123 4.76 -2.02 3.01
CA LEU A 123 5.14 -1.09 1.94
C LEU A 123 6.59 -1.30 1.49
N ILE A 124 7.52 -1.44 2.43
CA ILE A 124 8.93 -1.71 2.13
C ILE A 124 9.07 -3.04 1.38
N ALA A 125 8.51 -4.13 1.93
CA ALA A 125 8.59 -5.45 1.32
C ALA A 125 7.97 -5.46 -0.09
N TYR A 126 6.83 -4.81 -0.28
CA TYR A 126 6.14 -4.69 -1.55
C TYR A 126 6.98 -3.92 -2.58
N ALA A 127 7.51 -2.75 -2.21
CA ALA A 127 8.37 -1.97 -3.08
C ALA A 127 9.64 -2.73 -3.49
N LEU A 128 10.28 -3.46 -2.55
CA LEU A 128 11.42 -4.33 -2.84
C LEU A 128 11.08 -5.42 -3.86
N ALA A 129 9.90 -6.04 -3.74
CA ALA A 129 9.46 -7.07 -4.69
C ALA A 129 9.26 -6.50 -6.09
N LEU A 130 8.56 -5.36 -6.20
CA LEU A 130 8.33 -4.71 -7.49
C LEU A 130 9.64 -4.28 -8.14
N ALA A 131 10.50 -3.58 -7.41
CA ALA A 131 11.83 -3.15 -7.88
C ALA A 131 12.71 -4.33 -8.28
N GLY A 132 12.70 -5.41 -7.48
CA GLY A 132 13.44 -6.63 -7.76
C GLY A 132 13.02 -7.31 -9.07
N ARG A 133 11.73 -7.26 -9.42
CA ARG A 133 11.20 -7.75 -10.69
C ARG A 133 11.52 -6.80 -11.85
N GLN A 134 11.22 -5.51 -11.68
CA GLN A 134 11.37 -4.50 -12.71
C GLN A 134 12.83 -4.36 -13.17
N TRP A 135 13.76 -4.29 -12.22
CA TRP A 135 15.18 -4.11 -12.51
C TRP A 135 16.00 -5.40 -12.48
N GLN A 136 15.35 -6.57 -12.42
CA GLN A 136 15.99 -7.89 -12.39
C GLN A 136 17.05 -8.04 -11.29
N ARG A 137 16.71 -7.58 -10.07
CA ARG A 137 17.59 -7.56 -8.90
C ARG A 137 17.17 -8.62 -7.86
N PRO A 138 17.72 -9.85 -7.95
CA PRO A 138 17.32 -10.96 -7.08
C PRO A 138 17.59 -10.72 -5.59
N GLU A 139 18.55 -9.87 -5.24
CA GLU A 139 18.84 -9.50 -3.85
C GLU A 139 17.72 -8.68 -3.22
N LEU A 140 16.99 -7.86 -4.00
CA LEU A 140 15.80 -7.16 -3.53
C LEU A 140 14.64 -8.12 -3.31
N LEU A 141 14.47 -9.10 -4.20
CA LEU A 141 13.46 -10.15 -4.03
C LEU A 141 13.74 -11.00 -2.77
N ALA A 142 15.00 -11.30 -2.49
CA ALA A 142 15.40 -12.02 -1.28
C ALA A 142 15.08 -11.21 -0.02
N SER A 143 15.40 -9.91 -0.01
CA SER A 143 15.09 -9.00 1.11
C SER A 143 13.57 -8.86 1.31
N SER A 144 12.80 -8.73 0.22
CA SER A 144 11.35 -8.70 0.26
C SER A 144 10.75 -9.97 0.86
N ARG A 145 11.23 -11.15 0.44
CA ARG A 145 10.80 -12.44 0.99
C ARG A 145 11.03 -12.51 2.49
N THR A 146 12.26 -12.20 2.94
CA THR A 146 12.60 -12.23 4.37
C THR A 146 11.65 -11.35 5.19
N MET A 147 11.34 -10.15 4.70
CA MET A 147 10.41 -9.24 5.39
C MET A 147 8.97 -9.75 5.33
N ALA A 148 8.50 -10.28 4.19
CA ALA A 148 7.16 -10.87 4.08
C ALA A 148 6.98 -12.08 5.03
N GLU A 149 8.00 -12.92 5.18
CA GLU A 149 8.01 -14.03 6.14
C GLU A 149 7.96 -13.51 7.61
N ALA A 150 8.63 -12.40 7.90
CA ALA A 150 8.55 -11.75 9.21
C ALA A 150 7.17 -11.15 9.47
N ILE A 151 6.57 -10.47 8.48
CA ILE A 151 5.20 -9.94 8.54
C ILE A 151 4.19 -11.06 8.79
N ALA A 152 4.39 -12.25 8.21
CA ALA A 152 3.54 -13.42 8.45
C ALA A 152 3.47 -13.80 9.94
N GLY A 153 4.53 -13.54 10.71
CA GLY A 153 4.53 -13.69 12.17
C GLY A 153 3.60 -12.76 12.94
N LEU A 154 3.14 -11.68 12.30
CA LEU A 154 2.18 -10.72 12.86
C LEU A 154 0.72 -11.02 12.46
N ILE A 155 0.51 -12.09 11.70
CA ILE A 155 -0.82 -12.54 11.30
C ILE A 155 -1.37 -13.49 12.34
N GLY A 156 -2.54 -13.18 12.88
CA GLY A 156 -3.26 -14.00 13.84
C GLY A 156 -4.65 -14.37 13.34
N THR A 157 -5.36 -15.17 14.15
CA THR A 157 -6.76 -15.49 13.89
C THR A 157 -7.62 -14.92 15.01
N ARG A 158 -8.66 -14.19 14.64
CA ARG A 158 -9.66 -13.67 15.59
C ARG A 158 -11.07 -13.96 15.11
N GLN A 159 -11.85 -14.65 15.94
CA GLN A 159 -13.25 -15.03 15.62
C GLN A 159 -13.37 -15.75 14.26
N GLY A 160 -12.39 -16.62 13.94
CA GLY A 160 -12.35 -17.35 12.66
C GLY A 160 -11.90 -16.55 11.46
N ARG A 161 -11.34 -15.34 11.66
CA ARG A 161 -10.81 -14.46 10.61
C ARG A 161 -9.33 -14.22 10.79
N THR A 162 -8.67 -14.03 9.70
CA THR A 162 -7.27 -13.64 9.62
C THR A 162 -7.15 -12.14 9.89
N VAL A 163 -6.28 -11.76 10.81
CA VAL A 163 -6.02 -10.37 11.18
C VAL A 163 -4.55 -10.07 11.18
N ILE A 164 -4.17 -8.87 10.75
CA ILE A 164 -2.80 -8.36 10.82
C ILE A 164 -2.69 -7.48 12.06
N MET A 165 -1.71 -7.77 12.92
CA MET A 165 -1.41 -6.93 14.06
C MET A 165 -0.66 -5.67 13.60
N PRO A 166 -1.00 -4.46 14.11
CA PRO A 166 -0.35 -3.22 13.67
C PRO A 166 1.13 -3.10 14.05
N GLY A 167 1.58 -3.91 14.97
CA GLY A 167 2.97 -4.02 15.41
C GLY A 167 3.18 -5.22 16.30
N SER A 168 4.42 -5.51 16.62
CA SER A 168 4.82 -6.68 17.43
C SER A 168 4.36 -6.59 18.88
N VAL A 169 4.17 -5.38 19.41
CA VAL A 169 3.86 -5.13 20.84
C VAL A 169 2.77 -4.07 20.94
N GLY A 170 1.91 -4.21 21.97
CA GLY A 170 0.95 -3.19 22.38
C GLY A 170 -0.47 -3.31 21.82
N TYR A 171 -0.75 -4.35 21.02
CA TYR A 171 -2.03 -4.50 20.33
C TYR A 171 -2.77 -5.81 20.63
N GLY A 172 -2.08 -6.76 21.25
CA GLY A 172 -2.59 -8.11 21.54
C GLY A 172 -3.76 -8.15 22.53
N ALA A 173 -4.49 -9.26 22.52
CA ALA A 173 -5.59 -9.50 23.47
C ALA A 173 -5.12 -9.72 24.91
N ASP A 174 -3.88 -10.08 25.11
CA ASP A 174 -3.19 -10.23 26.39
C ASP A 174 -2.52 -8.93 26.87
N GLU A 175 -2.33 -7.97 25.98
CA GLU A 175 -1.69 -6.69 26.27
C GLU A 175 -2.70 -5.57 26.52
N ARG A 176 -3.94 -5.70 26.00
CA ARG A 176 -4.97 -4.67 26.07
C ARG A 176 -6.32 -5.22 26.55
N PRO A 177 -7.02 -4.50 27.43
CA PRO A 177 -8.36 -4.90 27.87
C PRO A 177 -9.40 -5.00 26.72
N ASP A 178 -9.21 -4.20 25.66
CA ASP A 178 -10.05 -4.15 24.48
C ASP A 178 -9.41 -4.85 23.27
N GLY A 179 -8.29 -5.54 23.46
CA GLY A 179 -7.54 -6.21 22.40
C GLY A 179 -8.21 -7.46 21.80
N PRO A 180 -7.79 -7.91 20.64
CA PRO A 180 -6.78 -7.25 19.83
C PRO A 180 -7.31 -5.94 19.22
N VAL A 181 -6.42 -4.97 19.07
CA VAL A 181 -6.67 -3.72 18.34
C VAL A 181 -5.94 -3.76 17.01
N ILE A 182 -6.63 -3.38 15.95
CA ILE A 182 -6.09 -3.35 14.59
C ILE A 182 -6.29 -1.96 13.96
N ASN A 183 -5.59 -1.72 12.84
CA ASN A 183 -5.80 -0.58 11.97
C ASN A 183 -6.05 -1.07 10.55
N LEU A 184 -7.26 -0.88 10.01
CA LEU A 184 -7.65 -1.41 8.70
C LEU A 184 -6.92 -0.74 7.54
N SER A 185 -6.32 0.45 7.73
CA SER A 185 -5.48 1.09 6.74
C SER A 185 -4.09 0.43 6.59
N TYR A 186 -3.77 -0.54 7.46
CA TYR A 186 -2.53 -1.33 7.38
C TYR A 186 -2.64 -2.52 6.41
N TRP A 187 -3.84 -2.78 5.87
CA TRP A 187 -4.03 -3.70 4.76
C TRP A 187 -3.67 -3.03 3.44
N ILE A 188 -2.41 -3.11 3.03
CA ILE A 188 -1.95 -2.73 1.70
C ILE A 188 -2.31 -3.87 0.75
N PHE A 189 -3.59 -3.92 0.33
CA PHE A 189 -4.20 -5.04 -0.38
C PHE A 189 -3.44 -5.43 -1.65
N GLU A 190 -2.87 -4.49 -2.37
CA GLU A 190 -2.09 -4.72 -3.59
C GLU A 190 -0.78 -5.50 -3.35
N ALA A 191 -0.27 -5.53 -2.12
CA ALA A 191 0.94 -6.27 -1.77
C ALA A 191 0.71 -7.79 -1.62
N PHE A 192 -0.49 -8.21 -1.20
CA PHE A 192 -0.74 -9.60 -0.83
C PHE A 192 -0.64 -10.59 -1.99
N PRO A 193 -1.11 -10.32 -3.21
CA PRO A 193 -0.86 -11.19 -4.36
C PRO A 193 0.64 -11.38 -4.65
N VAL A 194 1.44 -10.33 -4.46
CA VAL A 194 2.89 -10.38 -4.64
C VAL A 194 3.53 -11.24 -3.53
N PHE A 195 3.07 -11.09 -2.30
CA PHE A 195 3.56 -11.89 -1.18
C PHE A 195 3.19 -13.37 -1.32
N ALA A 196 2.02 -13.69 -1.88
CA ALA A 196 1.63 -15.06 -2.18
C ALA A 196 2.62 -15.78 -3.11
N GLU A 197 3.27 -15.03 -4.01
CA GLU A 197 4.29 -15.60 -4.90
C GLU A 197 5.66 -15.76 -4.24
N ILE A 198 6.08 -14.80 -3.38
CA ILE A 198 7.43 -14.78 -2.80
C ILE A 198 7.53 -15.44 -1.42
N ALA A 199 6.43 -15.50 -0.67
CA ALA A 199 6.31 -16.11 0.67
C ALA A 199 5.04 -16.99 0.75
N PRO A 200 4.98 -18.11 -0.03
CA PRO A 200 3.76 -18.87 -0.26
C PRO A 200 3.29 -19.72 0.93
N ASP A 201 4.06 -19.80 2.02
CA ASP A 201 3.69 -20.55 3.21
C ASP A 201 2.56 -19.90 4.02
N THR A 202 2.22 -18.65 3.69
CA THR A 202 1.13 -17.88 4.31
C THR A 202 -0.03 -17.72 3.33
N ASP A 203 -1.26 -17.90 3.81
CA ASP A 203 -2.46 -17.67 3.02
C ASP A 203 -2.78 -16.16 2.92
N TRP A 204 -2.04 -15.47 2.06
CA TRP A 204 -2.21 -14.03 1.82
C TRP A 204 -3.56 -13.68 1.18
N GLN A 205 -4.19 -14.65 0.49
CA GLN A 205 -5.54 -14.45 -0.03
C GLN A 205 -6.56 -14.36 1.12
N ALA A 206 -6.45 -15.25 2.12
CA ALA A 206 -7.28 -15.16 3.32
C ALA A 206 -7.08 -13.85 4.07
N VAL A 207 -5.84 -13.32 4.13
CA VAL A 207 -5.55 -11.99 4.72
C VAL A 207 -6.30 -10.90 3.98
N SER A 208 -6.30 -10.93 2.65
CA SER A 208 -7.01 -9.95 1.82
C SER A 208 -8.52 -10.05 2.00
N ASP A 209 -9.08 -11.24 1.86
CA ASP A 209 -10.54 -11.47 1.90
C ASP A 209 -11.12 -11.11 3.27
N ASP A 210 -10.44 -11.53 4.35
CA ASP A 210 -10.84 -11.20 5.72
C ASP A 210 -10.69 -9.70 6.01
N GLY A 211 -9.68 -9.03 5.42
CA GLY A 211 -9.51 -7.58 5.50
C GLY A 211 -10.71 -6.83 4.91
N VAL A 212 -11.15 -7.21 3.71
CA VAL A 212 -12.37 -6.64 3.09
C VAL A 212 -13.61 -6.92 3.93
N ALA A 213 -13.76 -8.15 4.43
CA ALA A 213 -14.89 -8.50 5.29
C ALA A 213 -14.91 -7.73 6.62
N LEU A 214 -13.73 -7.45 7.20
CA LEU A 214 -13.60 -6.62 8.39
C LEU A 214 -13.96 -5.16 8.11
N LEU A 215 -13.54 -4.60 6.97
CA LEU A 215 -13.93 -3.26 6.52
C LEU A 215 -15.45 -3.14 6.44
N GLN A 216 -16.13 -4.06 5.75
CA GLN A 216 -17.59 -4.07 5.61
C GLN A 216 -18.31 -4.11 6.95
N GLN A 217 -17.78 -4.87 7.94
CA GLN A 217 -18.37 -4.98 9.27
C GLN A 217 -18.05 -3.80 10.18
N SER A 218 -17.05 -3.01 9.82
CA SER A 218 -16.56 -1.87 10.60
C SER A 218 -17.08 -0.53 10.09
N LEU A 219 -18.05 -0.52 9.19
CA LEU A 219 -18.73 0.68 8.70
C LEU A 219 -19.70 1.19 9.79
N LEU A 220 -19.16 1.97 10.71
CA LEU A 220 -19.85 2.43 11.92
C LEU A 220 -20.39 3.86 11.78
N GLY A 221 -21.29 4.21 12.68
CA GLY A 221 -21.86 5.55 12.82
C GLY A 221 -22.72 6.01 11.63
N PRO A 222 -23.19 7.27 11.67
CA PRO A 222 -24.11 7.80 10.65
C PRO A 222 -23.51 7.86 9.24
N ARG A 223 -22.18 8.06 9.13
CA ARG A 223 -21.47 8.13 7.85
C ARG A 223 -20.94 6.78 7.36
N ARG A 224 -21.14 5.70 8.13
CA ARG A 224 -20.72 4.35 7.78
C ARG A 224 -19.24 4.28 7.42
N LEU A 225 -18.38 4.77 8.30
CA LEU A 225 -16.93 4.78 8.14
C LEU A 225 -16.25 3.86 9.16
N PRO A 226 -15.13 3.22 8.83
CA PRO A 226 -14.35 2.47 9.80
C PRO A 226 -13.59 3.44 10.71
N PRO A 227 -13.52 3.18 12.04
CA PRO A 227 -12.61 3.93 12.87
C PRO A 227 -11.17 3.61 12.50
N GLU A 228 -10.28 4.58 12.69
CA GLU A 228 -8.85 4.39 12.41
C GLU A 228 -8.27 3.26 13.26
N TRP A 229 -8.62 3.21 14.55
CA TRP A 229 -8.22 2.12 15.45
C TRP A 229 -9.43 1.32 15.88
N LEU A 230 -9.40 0.02 15.61
CA LEU A 230 -10.54 -0.89 15.75
C LEU A 230 -10.27 -1.96 16.79
N SER A 231 -11.09 -2.04 17.83
CA SER A 231 -11.10 -3.16 18.77
C SER A 231 -11.89 -4.35 18.19
N LEU A 232 -11.29 -5.54 18.26
CA LEU A 232 -11.92 -6.82 17.90
C LEU A 232 -12.19 -7.70 19.15
N GLN A 233 -12.23 -7.13 20.34
CA GLN A 233 -12.53 -7.88 21.56
C GLN A 233 -13.85 -8.66 21.45
N ALA A 234 -14.88 -7.99 20.91
CA ALA A 234 -16.19 -8.56 20.64
C ALA A 234 -16.63 -8.11 19.23
N ARG A 235 -17.75 -7.37 19.09
CA ARG A 235 -18.10 -6.74 17.81
C ARG A 235 -17.13 -5.60 17.51
N PRO A 236 -16.80 -5.35 16.24
CA PRO A 236 -15.97 -4.23 15.84
C PRO A 236 -16.47 -2.90 16.43
N ARG A 237 -15.59 -2.15 17.08
CA ARG A 237 -15.84 -0.82 17.63
C ARG A 237 -14.56 0.00 17.67
N SER A 238 -14.67 1.31 17.83
CA SER A 238 -13.49 2.14 18.08
C SER A 238 -12.72 1.63 19.31
N ALA A 239 -11.40 1.59 19.19
CA ALA A 239 -10.53 1.10 20.25
C ALA A 239 -10.41 2.12 21.40
N ASP A 240 -10.30 1.62 22.64
CA ASP A 240 -10.15 2.46 23.81
C ASP A 240 -8.76 3.13 23.83
N GLY A 241 -8.71 4.39 24.27
CA GLY A 241 -7.45 5.15 24.34
C GLY A 241 -6.96 5.75 23.03
N PHE A 242 -7.68 5.53 21.93
CA PHE A 242 -7.46 6.18 20.63
C PHE A 242 -8.65 7.12 20.31
N PRO A 243 -8.45 8.14 19.45
CA PRO A 243 -9.57 8.93 18.96
C PRO A 243 -10.59 8.06 18.23
N ALA A 244 -11.87 8.19 18.60
CA ALA A 244 -12.95 7.45 17.93
C ALA A 244 -13.34 8.16 16.63
N GLU A 245 -12.46 8.11 15.64
CA GLU A 245 -12.59 8.85 14.39
C GLU A 245 -12.19 8.02 13.17
N PHE A 246 -12.74 8.38 12.02
CA PHE A 246 -12.15 8.12 10.72
C PHE A 246 -11.06 9.18 10.54
N GLY A 247 -9.81 8.78 10.60
CA GLY A 247 -8.66 9.67 10.69
C GLY A 247 -7.77 9.64 9.45
N TYR A 248 -6.59 10.24 9.58
CA TYR A 248 -5.63 10.39 8.48
C TYR A 248 -5.25 9.06 7.82
N ASN A 249 -5.02 8.00 8.61
CA ASN A 249 -4.65 6.70 8.07
C ASN A 249 -5.80 6.07 7.28
N ALA A 250 -7.03 6.23 7.74
CA ALA A 250 -8.19 5.59 7.13
C ALA A 250 -8.55 6.19 5.75
N VAL A 251 -8.15 7.43 5.47
CA VAL A 251 -8.40 8.12 4.19
C VAL A 251 -7.85 7.35 2.99
N ARG A 252 -6.73 6.63 3.16
CA ARG A 252 -6.07 5.88 2.07
C ARG A 252 -6.76 4.54 1.72
N ILE A 253 -7.68 4.05 2.55
CA ILE A 253 -8.32 2.74 2.36
C ILE A 253 -8.95 2.57 0.97
N PRO A 254 -9.78 3.51 0.45
CA PRO A 254 -10.36 3.35 -0.88
C PRO A 254 -9.31 3.25 -1.99
N LEU A 255 -8.21 4.01 -1.88
CA LEU A 255 -7.11 3.94 -2.84
C LEU A 255 -6.46 2.56 -2.84
N TYR A 256 -6.21 1.95 -1.68
CA TYR A 256 -5.65 0.60 -1.59
C TYR A 256 -6.57 -0.48 -2.15
N LEU A 257 -7.89 -0.35 -1.93
CA LEU A 257 -8.87 -1.26 -2.51
C LEU A 257 -8.85 -1.18 -4.04
N MET A 258 -8.88 0.03 -4.60
CA MET A 258 -8.83 0.24 -6.06
C MET A 258 -7.53 -0.29 -6.66
N ARG A 259 -6.38 0.04 -6.08
CA ARG A 259 -5.06 -0.42 -6.55
C ARG A 259 -4.91 -1.94 -6.49
N ALA A 260 -5.62 -2.60 -5.60
CA ALA A 260 -5.67 -4.06 -5.52
C ALA A 260 -6.70 -4.69 -6.47
N GLY A 261 -7.47 -3.90 -7.21
CA GLY A 261 -8.53 -4.40 -8.07
C GLY A 261 -9.72 -5.00 -7.31
N VAL A 262 -9.95 -4.58 -6.07
CA VAL A 262 -11.13 -5.00 -5.29
C VAL A 262 -12.38 -4.35 -5.88
N THR A 263 -13.27 -5.16 -6.43
CA THR A 263 -14.49 -4.73 -7.15
C THR A 263 -15.73 -4.74 -6.24
N ASP A 264 -15.65 -4.06 -5.10
CA ASP A 264 -16.81 -3.82 -4.24
C ASP A 264 -17.26 -2.37 -4.37
N ASP A 265 -18.04 -2.09 -5.42
CA ASP A 265 -18.53 -0.75 -5.75
C ASP A 265 -19.32 -0.13 -4.59
N ALA A 266 -20.08 -0.93 -3.85
CA ALA A 266 -20.89 -0.46 -2.73
C ALA A 266 -20.00 -0.03 -1.55
N LEU A 267 -18.92 -0.75 -1.29
CA LEU A 267 -17.93 -0.39 -0.26
C LEU A 267 -17.18 0.87 -0.65
N LEU A 268 -16.64 0.93 -1.88
CA LEU A 268 -15.91 2.10 -2.39
C LEU A 268 -16.78 3.37 -2.34
N ARG A 269 -18.03 3.28 -2.81
CA ARG A 269 -18.97 4.39 -2.78
C ARG A 269 -19.28 4.83 -1.34
N THR A 270 -19.52 3.88 -0.44
CA THR A 270 -19.79 4.16 0.97
C THR A 270 -18.63 4.90 1.65
N LEU A 271 -17.39 4.49 1.37
CA LEU A 271 -16.20 5.14 1.92
C LEU A 271 -16.02 6.54 1.33
N ALA A 272 -16.14 6.69 0.01
CA ALA A 272 -16.00 7.98 -0.67
C ALA A 272 -17.06 8.99 -0.22
N ASP A 273 -18.33 8.60 -0.16
CA ASP A 273 -19.43 9.44 0.31
C ASP A 273 -19.27 9.80 1.80
N GLY A 274 -18.94 8.80 2.62
CA GLY A 274 -18.80 8.97 4.07
C GLY A 274 -17.69 9.95 4.47
N MET A 275 -16.55 9.93 3.76
CA MET A 275 -15.41 10.79 4.07
C MET A 275 -15.49 12.18 3.41
N SER A 276 -16.41 12.40 2.47
CA SER A 276 -16.54 13.67 1.76
C SER A 276 -17.43 14.66 2.53
N THR A 277 -17.06 15.95 2.45
CA THR A 277 -17.88 17.06 2.89
C THR A 277 -18.84 17.51 1.77
N GLU A 278 -19.81 18.37 2.08
CA GLU A 278 -20.69 18.97 1.08
C GLU A 278 -19.94 19.85 0.06
N THR A 279 -18.73 20.32 0.41
CA THR A 279 -17.85 21.13 -0.43
C THR A 279 -16.86 20.28 -1.24
N GLY A 280 -16.89 18.95 -1.09
CA GLY A 280 -16.02 18.03 -1.84
C GLY A 280 -14.63 17.82 -1.22
N GLU A 281 -14.37 18.37 -0.04
CA GLU A 281 -13.14 18.09 0.72
C GLU A 281 -13.26 16.75 1.44
N VAL A 282 -12.15 16.11 1.72
CA VAL A 282 -12.10 14.95 2.62
C VAL A 282 -12.13 15.41 4.08
N ALA A 283 -12.73 14.64 4.97
CA ALA A 283 -12.89 15.01 6.36
C ALA A 283 -12.36 13.93 7.32
N ILE A 284 -11.76 14.40 8.42
CA ILE A 284 -11.65 13.64 9.66
C ILE A 284 -13.03 13.66 10.31
N VAL A 285 -13.59 12.49 10.61
CA VAL A 285 -14.99 12.34 11.04
C VAL A 285 -15.06 11.65 12.38
N ASP A 286 -15.81 12.21 13.32
CA ASP A 286 -16.18 11.54 14.57
C ASP A 286 -17.12 10.37 14.26
N ILE A 287 -16.74 9.16 14.63
CA ILE A 287 -17.47 7.94 14.28
C ILE A 287 -18.87 7.90 14.89
N ALA A 288 -19.01 8.33 16.14
CA ALA A 288 -20.27 8.21 16.86
C ALA A 288 -21.33 9.19 16.36
N THR A 289 -20.93 10.42 16.05
CA THR A 289 -21.83 11.51 15.67
C THR A 289 -21.93 11.75 14.17
N GLY A 290 -20.90 11.34 13.39
CA GLY A 290 -20.76 11.67 11.97
C GLY A 290 -20.36 13.12 11.71
N ASN A 291 -20.01 13.88 12.76
CA ASN A 291 -19.60 15.28 12.60
C ASN A 291 -18.19 15.38 11.99
N VAL A 292 -17.99 16.35 11.14
CA VAL A 292 -16.68 16.75 10.63
C VAL A 292 -15.89 17.39 11.77
N LYS A 293 -14.73 16.82 12.10
CA LYS A 293 -13.76 17.38 13.05
C LYS A 293 -12.79 18.33 12.36
N THR A 294 -12.33 17.96 11.19
CA THR A 294 -11.36 18.71 10.39
C THR A 294 -11.60 18.42 8.92
N ALA A 295 -11.66 19.45 8.09
CA ALA A 295 -11.61 19.29 6.64
C ALA A 295 -10.14 19.26 6.18
N LEU A 296 -9.84 18.39 5.23
CA LEU A 296 -8.53 18.17 4.65
C LEU A 296 -8.51 18.77 3.24
N ALA A 297 -7.96 19.97 3.11
CA ALA A 297 -8.02 20.75 1.89
C ALA A 297 -6.95 20.38 0.84
N ASP A 298 -5.95 19.54 1.19
CA ASP A 298 -4.88 19.19 0.27
C ASP A 298 -5.39 18.34 -0.90
N PRO A 299 -4.92 18.63 -2.14
CA PRO A 299 -5.35 17.90 -3.34
C PRO A 299 -5.14 16.39 -3.24
N GLY A 300 -4.11 15.94 -2.53
CA GLY A 300 -3.80 14.52 -2.34
C GLY A 300 -4.85 13.74 -1.55
N TYR A 301 -5.64 14.41 -0.73
CA TYR A 301 -6.81 13.77 -0.10
C TYR A 301 -8.02 13.81 -1.04
N ALA A 302 -8.28 14.96 -1.65
CA ALA A 302 -9.47 15.17 -2.50
C ALA A 302 -9.46 14.30 -3.76
N ILE A 303 -8.30 13.91 -4.27
CA ILE A 303 -8.19 13.05 -5.46
C ILE A 303 -8.75 11.64 -5.21
N ILE A 304 -8.72 11.13 -3.96
CA ILE A 304 -9.16 9.76 -3.66
C ILE A 304 -10.66 9.57 -3.94
N PRO A 305 -11.60 10.35 -3.36
CA PRO A 305 -13.01 10.23 -3.71
C PRO A 305 -13.30 10.62 -5.17
N ALA A 306 -12.56 11.56 -5.77
CA ALA A 306 -12.70 11.88 -7.19
C ALA A 306 -12.31 10.68 -8.08
N LEU A 307 -11.26 9.94 -7.72
CA LEU A 307 -10.85 8.73 -8.42
C LEU A 307 -11.90 7.62 -8.27
N VAL A 308 -12.50 7.44 -7.07
CA VAL A 308 -13.63 6.53 -6.88
C VAL A 308 -14.80 6.91 -7.80
N GLY A 309 -15.15 8.20 -7.88
CA GLY A 309 -16.20 8.69 -8.77
C GLY A 309 -15.91 8.43 -10.25
N CYS A 310 -14.64 8.52 -10.66
CA CYS A 310 -14.28 8.19 -12.03
C CYS A 310 -14.38 6.68 -12.30
N VAL A 311 -13.81 5.86 -11.43
CA VAL A 311 -13.80 4.39 -11.60
C VAL A 311 -15.22 3.80 -11.59
N LEU A 312 -16.14 4.38 -10.80
CA LEU A 312 -17.50 3.84 -10.64
C LEU A 312 -18.54 4.50 -11.58
N ASP A 313 -18.35 5.76 -11.98
CA ASP A 313 -19.37 6.57 -12.64
C ASP A 313 -18.85 7.29 -13.89
N ASP A 314 -17.66 6.95 -14.37
CA ASP A 314 -17.00 7.61 -15.51
C ASP A 314 -16.91 9.15 -15.37
N THR A 315 -16.85 9.65 -14.12
CA THR A 315 -16.76 11.09 -13.85
C THR A 315 -15.30 11.53 -13.88
N PRO A 316 -14.83 12.34 -14.85
CA PRO A 316 -13.42 12.71 -14.93
C PRO A 316 -12.92 13.38 -13.66
N ILE A 317 -11.68 13.07 -13.28
CA ILE A 317 -11.02 13.75 -12.15
C ILE A 317 -10.89 15.25 -12.48
N PRO A 318 -11.28 16.16 -11.57
CA PRO A 318 -11.12 17.61 -11.81
C PRO A 318 -9.69 17.99 -12.19
N GLN A 319 -9.53 18.84 -13.22
CA GLN A 319 -8.21 19.23 -13.73
C GLN A 319 -7.24 19.75 -12.66
N ALA A 320 -7.75 20.40 -11.61
CA ALA A 320 -6.93 20.87 -10.50
C ALA A 320 -6.27 19.72 -9.73
N LEU A 321 -6.92 18.55 -9.68
CA LEU A 321 -6.42 17.35 -9.02
C LEU A 321 -5.53 16.48 -9.93
N GLN A 322 -5.55 16.73 -11.25
CA GLN A 322 -4.66 16.04 -12.21
C GLN A 322 -3.25 16.64 -12.24
N ARG A 323 -3.03 17.78 -11.58
CA ARG A 323 -1.72 18.44 -11.49
C ARG A 323 -1.10 18.19 -10.14
N PHE A 324 0.09 17.65 -10.15
CA PHE A 324 0.84 17.45 -8.93
C PHE A 324 1.58 18.73 -8.54
N GLU A 325 1.27 19.22 -7.33
CA GLU A 325 2.01 20.28 -6.65
C GLU A 325 2.23 19.81 -5.21
N PRO A 326 3.49 19.69 -4.74
CA PRO A 326 3.77 19.24 -3.37
C PRO A 326 3.16 20.21 -2.34
N THR A 327 2.54 19.64 -1.32
CA THR A 327 2.03 20.36 -0.14
C THR A 327 2.75 19.85 1.10
N LEU A 328 2.16 18.93 1.88
CA LEU A 328 2.84 18.17 2.92
C LEU A 328 3.17 16.77 2.39
N TYR A 329 4.10 16.08 3.05
CA TYR A 329 4.56 14.75 2.66
C TYR A 329 3.40 13.76 2.40
N TYR A 330 2.52 13.59 3.40
CA TYR A 330 1.51 12.54 3.33
C TYR A 330 0.46 12.75 2.22
N PRO A 331 -0.21 13.92 2.11
CA PRO A 331 -1.12 14.15 0.99
C PRO A 331 -0.41 14.15 -0.36
N SER A 332 0.84 14.63 -0.47
CA SER A 332 1.60 14.55 -1.72
C SER A 332 1.89 13.11 -2.14
N THR A 333 2.18 12.23 -1.18
CA THR A 333 2.37 10.80 -1.41
C THR A 333 1.09 10.16 -1.96
N LEU A 334 -0.05 10.39 -1.32
CA LEU A 334 -1.35 9.86 -1.76
C LEU A 334 -1.75 10.42 -3.14
N HIS A 335 -1.40 11.68 -3.42
CA HIS A 335 -1.64 12.30 -4.73
C HIS A 335 -0.88 11.57 -5.85
N LEU A 336 0.43 11.36 -5.69
CA LEU A 336 1.23 10.63 -6.68
C LEU A 336 0.78 9.18 -6.85
N LEU A 337 0.42 8.49 -5.77
CA LEU A 337 -0.12 7.13 -5.85
C LEU A 337 -1.43 7.08 -6.62
N SER A 338 -2.31 8.06 -6.41
CA SER A 338 -3.60 8.16 -7.11
C SER A 338 -3.40 8.45 -8.59
N LEU A 339 -2.54 9.42 -8.94
CA LEU A 339 -2.21 9.76 -10.33
C LEU A 339 -1.52 8.60 -11.05
N SER A 340 -0.61 7.90 -10.37
CA SER A 340 0.05 6.70 -10.90
C SER A 340 -0.96 5.60 -11.22
N TYR A 341 -1.91 5.34 -10.31
CA TYR A 341 -2.96 4.36 -10.54
C TYR A 341 -3.88 4.76 -11.70
N ALA A 342 -4.33 6.03 -11.74
CA ALA A 342 -5.12 6.52 -12.86
C ALA A 342 -4.36 6.36 -14.19
N THR A 343 -3.07 6.72 -14.24
CA THR A 343 -2.24 6.57 -15.44
C THR A 343 -2.14 5.11 -15.93
N GLN A 344 -2.02 4.16 -15.01
CA GLN A 344 -1.83 2.74 -15.34
C GLN A 344 -3.13 2.01 -15.67
N ALA A 345 -4.18 2.23 -14.89
CA ALA A 345 -5.40 1.43 -14.92
C ALA A 345 -6.61 2.17 -15.49
N HIS A 346 -6.65 3.50 -15.38
CA HIS A 346 -7.80 4.33 -15.73
C HIS A 346 -7.36 5.65 -16.41
N PRO A 347 -6.62 5.59 -17.55
CA PRO A 347 -6.16 6.81 -18.23
C PRO A 347 -7.31 7.73 -18.66
N GLU A 348 -8.50 7.20 -18.88
CA GLU A 348 -9.72 7.94 -19.16
C GLU A 348 -10.12 8.92 -18.03
N CYS A 349 -9.66 8.66 -16.80
CA CYS A 349 -9.90 9.56 -15.67
C CYS A 349 -9.12 10.88 -15.75
N LEU A 350 -8.08 10.93 -16.59
CA LEU A 350 -7.15 12.05 -16.74
C LEU A 350 -7.36 12.84 -18.03
N GLU A 351 -8.43 12.55 -18.81
CA GLU A 351 -8.78 13.20 -20.09
C GLU A 351 -9.64 14.47 -19.93
#